data_121ff44b371ce2efb17e764deded4b61
#
_entry.id   121ff44b371ce2efb17e764deded4b61
#
_cell.length_a   1.000
_cell.length_b   1.000
_cell.length_c   1.000
_cell.angle_alpha   90.00
_cell.angle_beta   90.00
_cell.angle_gamma   90.00
#
_symmetry.space_group_name_H-M   'P 1'
#
loop_
_entity.id
_entity.type
_entity.pdbx_description
1 polymer ?
#
loop_
_entity_poly.entity_id
_entity_poly.type
_entity_poly.pdbx_seq_one_letter_code
_entity_poly.pdbx_strand_id
1 'polypeptide(L)'
;MIRTILLWALVLALGAFALQWLEYRFLVHAFSWQVYIGLVGLAFAAGGVWIGWKLAARARPETFVRNDAALAALGLTGQEVKVLERLAAGRSNKEIARDLGLSPNTVKTHMANLYGKLEVSRRTQAVGKARDLALIP
;
A
#
# COMPACT_ATOMS: atom_id res chain seq x y z
N MET A 1 14.40 -16.27 2.98
CA MET A 1 13.30 -16.39 3.94
C MET A 1 13.69 -17.23 5.17
N ILE A 2 14.21 -18.45 5.05
CA ILE A 2 14.59 -19.29 6.20
C ILE A 2 15.68 -18.63 7.06
N ARG A 3 16.69 -18.01 6.47
CA ARG A 3 17.76 -17.30 7.20
C ARG A 3 17.26 -16.15 8.07
N THR A 4 16.27 -15.39 7.59
CA THR A 4 15.66 -14.30 8.37
C THR A 4 14.82 -14.82 9.52
N ILE A 5 14.09 -15.91 9.34
CA ILE A 5 13.31 -16.56 10.40
C ILE A 5 14.24 -17.11 11.48
N LEU A 6 15.33 -17.78 11.08
CA LEU A 6 16.33 -18.30 12.03
C LEU A 6 17.04 -17.20 12.82
N LEU A 7 17.36 -16.07 12.19
CA LEU A 7 17.93 -14.90 12.86
C LEU A 7 16.97 -14.32 13.91
N TRP A 8 15.70 -14.17 13.60
CA TRP A 8 14.71 -13.68 14.55
C TRP A 8 14.42 -14.66 15.68
N ALA A 9 14.41 -15.97 15.39
CA ALA A 9 14.29 -17.02 16.42
C ALA A 9 15.51 -17.01 17.36
N LEU A 10 16.71 -16.82 16.83
CA LEU A 10 17.94 -16.70 17.63
C LEU A 10 17.93 -15.46 18.53
N VAL A 11 17.49 -14.31 17.99
CA VAL A 11 17.37 -13.07 18.76
C VAL A 11 16.34 -13.21 19.89
N LEU A 12 15.22 -13.86 19.64
CA LEU A 12 14.20 -14.13 20.66
C LEU A 12 14.72 -15.10 21.72
N ALA A 13 15.44 -16.16 21.34
CA ALA A 13 16.03 -17.13 22.26
C ALA A 13 17.12 -16.48 23.14
N LEU A 14 17.97 -15.64 22.54
CA LEU A 14 18.98 -14.89 23.29
C LEU A 14 18.34 -13.87 24.26
N GLY A 15 17.28 -13.21 23.83
CA GLY A 15 16.51 -12.30 24.67
C GLY A 15 15.87 -13.00 25.87
N ALA A 16 15.25 -14.16 25.64
CA ALA A 16 14.69 -15.00 26.71
C ALA A 16 15.74 -15.49 27.65
N PHE A 17 16.89 -15.96 27.16
CA PHE A 17 18.02 -16.41 27.98
C PHE A 17 18.63 -15.28 28.81
N ALA A 18 18.79 -14.09 28.22
CA ALA A 18 19.29 -12.91 28.93
C ALA A 18 18.32 -12.46 30.04
N LEU A 19 17.02 -12.50 29.77
CA LEU A 19 15.97 -12.24 30.78
C LEU A 19 16.04 -13.22 31.91
N GLN A 20 16.15 -14.53 31.63
CA GLN A 20 16.23 -15.58 32.63
C GLN A 20 17.51 -15.51 33.46
N TRP A 21 18.64 -15.13 32.83
CA TRP A 21 19.91 -14.93 33.53
C TRP A 21 19.91 -13.69 34.44
N LEU A 22 19.26 -12.60 33.97
CA LEU A 22 19.07 -11.34 34.72
C LEU A 22 18.16 -11.59 35.94
N GLU A 23 17.10 -12.38 35.73
CA GLU A 23 16.16 -12.80 36.77
C GLU A 23 16.87 -13.59 37.88
N TYR A 24 17.70 -14.58 37.51
CA TYR A 24 18.45 -15.41 38.46
C TYR A 24 19.46 -14.59 39.28
N ARG A 25 20.05 -13.54 38.72
CA ARG A 25 21.15 -12.82 39.35
C ARG A 25 20.73 -11.55 40.12
N PHE A 26 19.68 -10.87 39.71
CA PHE A 26 19.35 -9.53 40.20
C PHE A 26 17.93 -9.31 40.71
N LEU A 27 16.94 -9.96 40.16
CA LEU A 27 15.54 -9.60 40.40
C LEU A 27 14.86 -10.41 41.52
N VAL A 28 15.26 -11.65 41.77
CA VAL A 28 14.61 -12.52 42.74
C VAL A 28 14.75 -11.99 44.18
N HIS A 29 15.74 -11.15 44.45
CA HIS A 29 16.02 -10.63 45.80
C HIS A 29 15.64 -9.14 46.01
N ALA A 30 15.30 -8.41 44.96
CA ALA A 30 15.09 -6.96 45.03
C ALA A 30 13.66 -6.50 44.78
N PHE A 31 12.86 -7.23 44.02
CA PHE A 31 11.50 -6.78 43.66
C PHE A 31 10.47 -7.87 43.88
N SER A 32 9.27 -7.47 44.33
CA SER A 32 8.12 -8.36 44.41
C SER A 32 7.73 -8.85 43.01
N TRP A 33 7.31 -10.12 42.91
CA TRP A 33 6.83 -10.77 41.67
C TRP A 33 5.85 -9.92 40.84
N GLN A 34 5.01 -9.11 41.51
CA GLN A 34 4.06 -8.21 40.84
C GLN A 34 4.73 -7.12 40.04
N VAL A 35 5.84 -6.54 40.50
CA VAL A 35 6.62 -5.53 39.80
C VAL A 35 7.26 -6.10 38.54
N TYR A 36 7.78 -7.33 38.63
CA TYR A 36 8.36 -8.04 37.47
C TYR A 36 7.31 -8.26 36.34
N ILE A 37 6.14 -8.81 36.70
CA ILE A 37 5.04 -9.00 35.72
C ILE A 37 4.62 -7.66 35.10
N GLY A 38 4.53 -6.61 35.91
CA GLY A 38 4.19 -5.26 35.44
C GLY A 38 5.19 -4.73 34.40
N LEU A 39 6.50 -4.89 34.66
CA LEU A 39 7.55 -4.45 33.73
C LEU A 39 7.55 -5.25 32.42
N VAL A 40 7.40 -6.57 32.51
CA VAL A 40 7.29 -7.43 31.32
C VAL A 40 6.05 -7.07 30.48
N GLY A 41 4.89 -6.89 31.13
CA GLY A 41 3.66 -6.47 30.47
C GLY A 41 3.80 -5.12 29.77
N LEU A 42 4.45 -4.16 30.41
CA LEU A 42 4.70 -2.83 29.87
C LEU A 42 5.65 -2.89 28.66
N ALA A 43 6.69 -3.73 28.70
CA ALA A 43 7.61 -3.94 27.59
C ALA A 43 6.90 -4.55 26.38
N PHE A 44 6.04 -5.55 26.59
CA PHE A 44 5.24 -6.14 25.51
C PHE A 44 4.21 -5.16 24.94
N ALA A 45 3.56 -4.37 25.78
CA ALA A 45 2.63 -3.34 25.34
C ALA A 45 3.33 -2.26 24.49
N ALA A 46 4.48 -1.76 24.93
CA ALA A 46 5.27 -0.79 24.19
C ALA A 46 5.76 -1.34 22.84
N GLY A 47 6.24 -2.60 22.84
CA GLY A 47 6.65 -3.30 21.62
C GLY A 47 5.48 -3.50 20.63
N GLY A 48 4.32 -3.90 21.12
CA GLY A 48 3.11 -4.06 20.32
C GLY A 48 2.64 -2.75 19.71
N VAL A 49 2.60 -1.67 20.49
CA VAL A 49 2.26 -0.33 19.99
C VAL A 49 3.27 0.14 18.93
N TRP A 50 4.56 -0.06 19.16
CA TRP A 50 5.60 0.33 18.21
C TRP A 50 5.51 -0.43 16.88
N ILE A 51 5.31 -1.75 16.95
CA ILE A 51 5.10 -2.60 15.76
C ILE A 51 3.82 -2.19 15.04
N GLY A 52 2.72 -2.02 15.77
CA GLY A 52 1.43 -1.59 15.22
C GLY A 52 1.55 -0.24 14.50
N TRP A 53 2.22 0.73 15.11
CA TRP A 53 2.47 2.03 14.49
C TRP A 53 3.34 1.93 13.22
N LYS A 54 4.39 1.11 13.26
CA LYS A 54 5.26 0.88 12.10
C LYS A 54 4.53 0.18 10.94
N LEU A 55 3.64 -0.76 11.23
CA LEU A 55 2.78 -1.39 10.22
C LEU A 55 1.74 -0.42 9.66
N ALA A 56 1.08 0.35 10.53
CA ALA A 56 0.12 1.37 10.12
C ALA A 56 0.77 2.51 9.29
N ALA A 57 2.00 2.90 9.63
CA ALA A 57 2.77 3.87 8.86
C ALA A 57 3.13 3.37 7.45
N ARG A 58 3.36 2.06 7.29
CA ARG A 58 3.58 1.43 5.97
C ARG A 58 2.29 1.29 5.15
N ALA A 59 1.14 1.20 5.82
CA ALA A 59 -0.17 1.10 5.18
C ALA A 59 -0.75 2.46 4.77
N ARG A 60 -0.06 3.58 5.03
CA ARG A 60 -0.49 4.88 4.49
C ARG A 60 -0.44 4.78 2.96
N PRO A 61 -1.56 4.95 2.26
CA PRO A 61 -1.54 5.04 0.80
C PRO A 61 -0.61 6.20 0.45
N GLU A 62 0.42 5.93 -0.36
CA GLU A 62 1.22 7.00 -0.95
C GLU A 62 0.23 7.95 -1.64
N THR A 63 0.30 9.23 -1.31
CA THR A 63 -0.53 10.22 -2.00
C THR A 63 -0.13 10.16 -3.48
N PHE A 64 -1.03 9.61 -4.30
CA PHE A 64 -0.81 9.52 -5.74
C PHE A 64 -0.58 10.93 -6.29
N VAL A 65 0.61 11.18 -6.80
CA VAL A 65 0.96 12.41 -7.51
C VAL A 65 0.90 12.12 -8.99
N ARG A 66 -0.12 12.67 -9.64
CA ARG A 66 -0.34 12.48 -11.08
C ARG A 66 0.79 13.12 -11.88
N ASN A 67 1.28 12.41 -12.87
CA ASN A 67 2.30 12.91 -13.80
C ASN A 67 1.66 13.75 -14.90
N ASP A 68 1.47 15.05 -14.62
CA ASP A 68 0.85 15.99 -15.57
C ASP A 68 1.76 16.24 -16.79
N ALA A 69 3.08 16.08 -16.66
CA ALA A 69 4.02 16.17 -17.77
C ALA A 69 3.79 15.02 -18.79
N ALA A 70 3.55 13.80 -18.30
CA ALA A 70 3.23 12.66 -19.16
C ALA A 70 1.85 12.84 -19.84
N LEU A 71 0.85 13.40 -19.14
CA LEU A 71 -0.43 13.74 -19.74
C LEU A 71 -0.28 14.72 -20.92
N ALA A 72 0.52 15.76 -20.73
CA ALA A 72 0.77 16.76 -21.76
C ALA A 72 1.55 16.17 -22.95
N ALA A 73 2.58 15.35 -22.67
CA ALA A 73 3.39 14.70 -23.72
C ALA A 73 2.57 13.73 -24.59
N LEU A 74 1.60 13.02 -24.00
CA LEU A 74 0.69 12.12 -24.71
C LEU A 74 -0.50 12.87 -25.38
N GLY A 75 -0.64 14.16 -25.13
CA GLY A 75 -1.73 14.98 -25.63
C GLY A 75 -3.11 14.49 -25.14
N LEU A 76 -3.19 13.94 -23.93
CA LEU A 76 -4.45 13.45 -23.37
C LEU A 76 -5.35 14.61 -22.99
N THR A 77 -6.57 14.58 -23.49
CA THR A 77 -7.60 15.58 -23.16
C THR A 77 -8.21 15.29 -21.78
N GLY A 78 -8.77 16.30 -21.13
CA GLY A 78 -9.44 16.13 -19.84
C GLY A 78 -10.60 15.11 -19.85
N GLN A 79 -11.28 14.95 -21.00
CA GLN A 79 -12.32 13.92 -21.15
C GLN A 79 -11.73 12.51 -21.26
N GLU A 80 -10.64 12.36 -21.99
CA GLU A 80 -9.92 11.08 -22.09
C GLU A 80 -9.36 10.63 -20.73
N VAL A 81 -8.86 11.57 -19.92
CA VAL A 81 -8.43 11.30 -18.55
C VAL A 81 -9.60 10.82 -17.69
N LYS A 82 -10.75 11.50 -17.73
CA LYS A 82 -11.94 11.06 -17.00
C LYS A 82 -12.41 9.66 -17.43
N VAL A 83 -12.38 9.37 -18.72
CA VAL A 83 -12.69 8.03 -19.24
C VAL A 83 -11.68 7.00 -18.71
N LEU A 84 -10.39 7.32 -18.72
CA LEU A 84 -9.33 6.45 -18.20
C LEU A 84 -9.50 6.12 -16.72
N GLU A 85 -9.82 7.12 -15.89
CA GLU A 85 -10.11 6.93 -14.46
C GLU A 85 -11.29 5.98 -14.24
N ARG A 86 -12.37 6.11 -15.01
CA ARG A 86 -13.54 5.20 -14.93
C ARG A 86 -13.22 3.80 -15.45
N LEU A 87 -12.36 3.71 -16.49
CA LEU A 87 -11.83 2.43 -16.96
C LEU A 87 -11.03 1.71 -15.88
N ALA A 88 -10.14 2.42 -15.19
CA ALA A 88 -9.34 1.88 -14.08
C ALA A 88 -10.20 1.43 -12.91
N ALA A 89 -11.31 2.14 -12.64
CA ALA A 89 -12.31 1.75 -11.63
C ALA A 89 -13.17 0.54 -12.06
N GLY A 90 -12.91 -0.08 -13.22
CA GLY A 90 -13.63 -1.28 -13.66
C GLY A 90 -15.01 -1.01 -14.29
N ARG A 91 -15.38 0.27 -14.54
CA ARG A 91 -16.70 0.62 -15.09
C ARG A 91 -16.88 0.15 -16.53
N SER A 92 -18.05 -0.37 -16.86
CA SER A 92 -18.44 -0.69 -18.23
C SER A 92 -18.66 0.59 -19.06
N ASN A 93 -18.62 0.49 -20.40
CA ASN A 93 -18.85 1.65 -21.28
C ASN A 93 -20.22 2.31 -21.05
N LYS A 94 -21.24 1.54 -20.68
CA LYS A 94 -22.58 2.06 -20.36
C LYS A 94 -22.57 2.86 -19.06
N GLU A 95 -21.84 2.39 -18.05
CA GLU A 95 -21.68 3.11 -16.77
C GLU A 95 -20.86 4.38 -16.95
N ILE A 96 -19.75 4.31 -17.72
CA ILE A 96 -18.92 5.49 -18.05
C ILE A 96 -19.77 6.55 -18.77
N ALA A 97 -20.57 6.13 -19.74
CA ALA A 97 -21.47 7.04 -20.46
C ALA A 97 -22.44 7.73 -19.51
N ARG A 98 -23.06 6.99 -18.60
CA ARG A 98 -23.96 7.53 -17.59
C ARG A 98 -23.25 8.47 -16.61
N ASP A 99 -22.09 8.06 -16.10
CA ASP A 99 -21.32 8.82 -15.10
C ASP A 99 -20.81 10.15 -15.67
N LEU A 100 -20.51 10.20 -16.96
CA LEU A 100 -19.99 11.41 -17.66
C LEU A 100 -21.05 12.20 -18.43
N GLY A 101 -22.29 11.78 -18.44
CA GLY A 101 -23.37 12.41 -19.21
C GLY A 101 -23.15 12.32 -20.74
N LEU A 102 -22.52 11.24 -21.20
CA LEU A 102 -22.18 11.03 -22.61
C LEU A 102 -23.01 9.89 -23.22
N SER A 103 -23.05 9.83 -24.56
CA SER A 103 -23.55 8.65 -25.23
C SER A 103 -22.56 7.48 -25.16
N PRO A 104 -23.03 6.22 -25.15
CA PRO A 104 -22.12 5.08 -25.23
C PRO A 104 -21.22 5.06 -26.44
N ASN A 105 -21.69 5.66 -27.56
CA ASN A 105 -20.90 5.79 -28.79
C ASN A 105 -19.78 6.84 -28.64
N THR A 106 -20.06 7.97 -27.99
CA THR A 106 -19.05 8.97 -27.63
C THR A 106 -17.96 8.40 -26.73
N VAL A 107 -18.34 7.58 -25.73
CA VAL A 107 -17.36 6.89 -24.88
C VAL A 107 -16.46 5.96 -25.70
N LYS A 108 -17.01 5.20 -26.65
CA LYS A 108 -16.19 4.36 -27.56
C LYS A 108 -15.19 5.18 -28.35
N THR A 109 -15.58 6.36 -28.85
CA THR A 109 -14.67 7.26 -29.57
C THR A 109 -13.55 7.77 -28.69
N HIS A 110 -13.87 8.23 -27.45
CA HIS A 110 -12.84 8.64 -26.49
C HIS A 110 -11.90 7.49 -26.13
N MET A 111 -12.41 6.27 -25.98
CA MET A 111 -11.58 5.08 -25.73
C MET A 111 -10.67 4.75 -26.90
N ALA A 112 -11.15 4.86 -28.15
CA ALA A 112 -10.33 4.63 -29.33
C ALA A 112 -9.18 5.64 -29.42
N ASN A 113 -9.48 6.92 -29.20
CA ASN A 113 -8.45 7.97 -29.16
C ASN A 113 -7.45 7.75 -28.03
N LEU A 114 -7.94 7.43 -26.82
CA LEU A 114 -7.12 7.09 -25.66
C LEU A 114 -6.17 5.93 -25.95
N TYR A 115 -6.68 4.84 -26.55
CA TYR A 115 -5.86 3.68 -26.88
C TYR A 115 -4.81 4.01 -27.95
N GLY A 116 -5.15 4.83 -28.93
CA GLY A 116 -4.21 5.32 -29.94
C GLY A 116 -3.08 6.14 -29.30
N LYS A 117 -3.41 7.08 -28.41
CA LYS A 117 -2.42 7.91 -27.70
C LYS A 117 -1.55 7.13 -26.73
N LEU A 118 -2.10 6.09 -26.11
CA LEU A 118 -1.36 5.18 -25.25
C LEU A 118 -0.65 4.06 -26.02
N GLU A 119 -0.83 3.97 -27.36
CA GLU A 119 -0.27 2.91 -28.22
C GLU A 119 -0.61 1.51 -27.72
N VAL A 120 -1.86 1.29 -27.35
CA VAL A 120 -2.37 0.00 -26.85
C VAL A 120 -3.63 -0.39 -27.58
N SER A 121 -3.97 -1.69 -27.57
CA SER A 121 -5.16 -2.20 -28.24
C SER A 121 -6.21 -2.79 -27.31
N ARG A 122 -5.86 -2.99 -26.05
CA ARG A 122 -6.75 -3.64 -25.06
C ARG A 122 -6.92 -2.80 -23.81
N ARG A 123 -8.11 -2.89 -23.21
CA ARG A 123 -8.46 -2.20 -21.95
C ARG A 123 -7.46 -2.42 -20.85
N THR A 124 -7.08 -3.68 -20.62
CA THR A 124 -6.12 -4.04 -19.56
C THR A 124 -4.75 -3.42 -19.77
N GLN A 125 -4.31 -3.35 -21.05
CA GLN A 125 -3.05 -2.69 -21.40
C GLN A 125 -3.12 -1.19 -21.17
N ALA A 126 -4.26 -0.55 -21.49
CA ALA A 126 -4.44 0.89 -21.27
C ALA A 126 -4.35 1.24 -19.77
N VAL A 127 -5.00 0.46 -18.92
CA VAL A 127 -4.94 0.66 -17.47
C VAL A 127 -3.54 0.38 -16.92
N GLY A 128 -2.88 -0.68 -17.38
CA GLY A 128 -1.49 -1.00 -16.98
C GLY A 128 -0.54 0.13 -17.37
N LYS A 129 -0.50 0.51 -18.66
CA LYS A 129 0.39 1.59 -19.15
C LYS A 129 0.10 2.94 -18.46
N ALA A 130 -1.15 3.24 -18.15
CA ALA A 130 -1.51 4.44 -17.43
C ALA A 130 -1.01 4.47 -15.98
N ARG A 131 -0.97 3.31 -15.30
CA ARG A 131 -0.36 3.18 -13.99
C ARG A 131 1.16 3.30 -14.04
N ASP A 132 1.79 2.64 -15.00
CA ASP A 132 3.25 2.69 -15.20
C ASP A 132 3.73 4.12 -15.46
N LEU A 133 2.92 4.93 -16.13
CA LEU A 133 3.18 6.34 -16.40
C LEU A 133 2.71 7.30 -15.28
N ALA A 134 2.19 6.76 -14.17
CA ALA A 134 1.61 7.52 -13.06
C ALA A 134 0.52 8.52 -13.51
N LEU A 135 -0.32 8.15 -14.48
CA LEU A 135 -1.48 8.94 -14.90
C LEU A 135 -2.70 8.72 -14.01
N ILE A 136 -2.79 7.51 -13.44
CA ILE A 136 -3.86 7.06 -12.52
C ILE A 136 -3.25 6.24 -11.38
N PRO A 137 -3.92 6.16 -10.22
CA PRO A 137 -3.48 5.34 -9.09
C PRO A 137 -3.55 3.83 -9.35
#